data_b6067fd5013366ed83f3fe14cd23f4ba
#
_entry.id   b6067fd5013366ed83f3fe14cd23f4ba
#
_cell.length_a   1.000
_cell.length_b   1.000
_cell.length_c   1.000
_cell.angle_alpha   90.00
_cell.angle_beta   90.00
_cell.angle_gamma   90.00
#
_symmetry.space_group_name_H-M   'P 1'
#
loop_
_entity.id
_entity.type
_entity.pdbx_description
1 polymer ?
#
loop_
_entity_poly.entity_id
_entity_poly.type
_entity_poly.pdbx_seq_one_letter_code
_entity_poly.pdbx_strand_id
1 'polypeptide(L)'
;NVDVNKIRVSIQNYGSSGNDLSGPSVFFYEWPTNSGRGYVAYQALYVGAMVTTDGGEERPLVTITHRSDQEGNSMMWEPVPGYLNPNSTKIAISDDESTWPPSWPDKSADENDPGWSGSWNGYFGKNQFNAGQEVFYKVSDDRNYIVGHPYTPDTTDVTRKGAGILVGVRAMEWKQILIEDVIFLLHEVQNDG
;
A
#
# COMPACT_ATOMS: atom_id res chain seq x y z
N ASN A 1 -0.44 -2.75 12.67
CA ASN A 1 0.52 -3.86 12.64
C ASN A 1 -0.18 -5.12 12.14
N VAL A 2 0.60 -6.00 11.55
CA VAL A 2 0.21 -7.38 11.24
C VAL A 2 1.01 -8.25 12.21
N ASP A 3 0.36 -9.12 12.97
CA ASP A 3 0.99 -9.81 14.12
C ASP A 3 0.25 -11.07 14.60
N VAL A 4 -0.49 -11.73 13.72
CA VAL A 4 -1.25 -12.94 14.12
C VAL A 4 -0.44 -14.21 14.14
N ASN A 5 0.74 -14.21 13.50
CA ASN A 5 1.69 -15.33 13.50
C ASN A 5 2.97 -15.01 14.31
N LYS A 6 4.08 -15.65 14.00
CA LYS A 6 5.36 -15.37 14.65
C LYS A 6 6.10 -14.15 14.11
N ILE A 7 5.61 -13.50 13.06
CA ILE A 7 6.16 -12.25 12.53
C ILE A 7 5.28 -11.10 13.00
N ARG A 8 5.89 -9.98 13.40
CA ARG A 8 5.18 -8.73 13.64
C ARG A 8 5.82 -7.61 12.84
N VAL A 9 5.00 -6.92 12.05
CA VAL A 9 5.48 -5.83 11.19
C VAL A 9 4.51 -4.66 11.16
N SER A 10 5.05 -3.47 11.12
CA SER A 10 4.28 -2.26 10.85
C SER A 10 4.11 -2.08 9.34
N ILE A 11 2.88 -1.88 8.89
CA ILE A 11 2.52 -1.59 7.50
C ILE A 11 2.04 -0.16 7.43
N GLN A 12 2.56 0.59 6.47
CA GLN A 12 2.13 1.96 6.18
C GLN A 12 1.41 2.01 4.83
N ASN A 13 0.35 2.79 4.77
CA ASN A 13 -0.42 2.97 3.52
C ASN A 13 0.24 3.92 2.51
N TYR A 14 1.55 4.06 2.60
CA TYR A 14 2.41 4.73 1.62
C TYR A 14 3.19 3.74 0.75
N GLY A 15 2.85 2.44 0.82
CA GLY A 15 3.53 1.38 0.06
C GLY A 15 4.80 0.86 0.72
N SER A 16 4.99 1.12 2.01
CA SER A 16 6.14 0.66 2.78
C SER A 16 5.75 -0.18 4.00
N SER A 17 6.71 -0.92 4.54
CA SER A 17 6.56 -1.68 5.77
C SER A 17 7.88 -1.76 6.55
N GLY A 18 7.79 -2.02 7.85
CA GLY A 18 8.91 -1.97 8.78
C GLY A 18 9.08 -0.58 9.38
N ASN A 19 10.33 -0.14 9.58
CA ASN A 19 10.61 1.16 10.19
C ASN A 19 10.68 2.28 9.16
N ASP A 20 9.61 2.93 8.97
CA ASP A 20 9.54 4.17 8.23
C ASP A 20 9.52 5.39 9.16
N LEU A 21 8.91 5.24 10.32
CA LEU A 21 8.64 6.35 11.21
C LEU A 21 9.14 6.05 12.62
N SER A 22 9.56 7.08 13.32
CA SER A 22 9.91 7.01 14.73
C SER A 22 8.67 6.82 15.59
N GLY A 23 8.61 5.77 16.41
CA GLY A 23 7.55 5.55 17.37
C GLY A 23 7.72 4.24 18.16
N PRO A 24 7.19 4.18 19.39
CA PRO A 24 7.35 3.02 20.27
C PRO A 24 6.57 1.76 19.80
N SER A 25 5.74 1.91 18.79
CA SER A 25 4.88 0.83 18.27
C SER A 25 5.23 0.47 16.82
N VAL A 26 6.45 0.76 16.37
CA VAL A 26 6.93 0.42 15.03
C VAL A 26 7.75 -0.86 15.10
N PHE A 27 7.38 -1.84 14.30
CA PHE A 27 8.00 -3.15 14.29
C PHE A 27 8.68 -3.43 12.95
N PHE A 28 9.93 -3.89 13.03
CA PHE A 28 10.86 -4.10 11.92
C PHE A 28 10.90 -5.55 11.47
N TYR A 29 9.77 -6.17 11.14
CA TYR A 29 9.72 -7.60 10.89
C TYR A 29 10.32 -8.37 12.08
N GLU A 30 9.72 -8.12 13.23
CA GLU A 30 10.12 -8.77 14.47
C GLU A 30 9.80 -10.27 14.41
N TRP A 31 10.79 -11.08 14.73
CA TRP A 31 10.63 -12.53 14.79
C TRP A 31 11.50 -13.14 15.90
N PRO A 32 10.99 -14.06 16.76
CA PRO A 32 9.55 -14.27 16.97
C PRO A 32 8.86 -13.03 17.55
N THR A 33 7.56 -12.90 17.35
CA THR A 33 6.74 -11.83 17.94
C THR A 33 6.99 -11.70 19.43
N ASN A 34 7.13 -10.49 19.95
CA ASN A 34 7.49 -10.13 21.33
C ASN A 34 8.95 -10.45 21.73
N SER A 35 9.81 -10.77 20.80
CA SER A 35 11.25 -11.00 21.09
C SER A 35 12.06 -9.70 21.19
N GLY A 36 11.56 -8.59 20.67
CA GLY A 36 12.31 -7.35 20.50
C GLY A 36 13.38 -7.40 19.40
N ARG A 37 13.36 -8.44 18.54
CA ARG A 37 14.38 -8.66 17.50
C ARG A 37 13.81 -8.43 16.12
N GLY A 38 14.14 -7.30 15.50
CA GLY A 38 13.81 -6.99 14.11
C GLY A 38 14.87 -7.48 13.15
N TYR A 39 14.44 -8.08 12.03
CA TYR A 39 15.36 -8.69 11.05
C TYR A 39 15.38 -7.95 9.71
N VAL A 40 14.31 -7.26 9.35
CA VAL A 40 14.23 -6.42 8.15
C VAL A 40 13.85 -5.01 8.58
N ALA A 41 14.75 -4.08 8.43
CA ALA A 41 14.51 -2.71 8.88
C ALA A 41 13.41 -2.03 8.07
N TYR A 42 13.38 -2.28 6.77
CA TYR A 42 12.51 -1.54 5.87
C TYR A 42 12.29 -2.30 4.54
N GLN A 43 11.06 -2.31 4.06
CA GLN A 43 10.68 -2.79 2.73
C GLN A 43 9.82 -1.72 2.06
N ALA A 44 10.12 -1.40 0.82
CA ALA A 44 9.43 -0.38 0.05
C ALA A 44 9.36 -0.75 -1.43
N LEU A 45 8.36 -0.20 -2.12
CA LEU A 45 8.23 -0.35 -3.56
C LEU A 45 9.11 0.68 -4.30
N TYR A 46 9.74 0.20 -5.35
CA TYR A 46 10.39 1.01 -6.36
C TYR A 46 9.87 0.56 -7.71
N VAL A 47 9.37 1.48 -8.52
CA VAL A 47 8.89 1.16 -9.87
C VAL A 47 9.68 1.98 -10.86
N GLY A 48 10.28 1.29 -11.84
CA GLY A 48 10.93 1.91 -12.99
C GLY A 48 10.05 1.78 -14.22
N ALA A 49 9.84 2.87 -14.93
CA ALA A 49 9.11 2.93 -16.19
C ALA A 49 9.88 3.68 -17.25
N MET A 50 9.69 3.30 -18.51
CA MET A 50 10.06 4.18 -19.64
C MET A 50 8.85 5.05 -19.94
N VAL A 51 9.03 6.35 -19.94
CA VAL A 51 7.99 7.34 -20.23
C VAL A 51 8.35 8.17 -21.43
N THR A 52 7.36 8.56 -22.21
CA THR A 52 7.54 9.59 -23.23
C THR A 52 7.31 10.94 -22.56
N THR A 53 8.35 11.75 -22.48
CA THR A 53 8.27 13.08 -21.85
C THR A 53 7.32 14.01 -22.58
N ASP A 54 6.91 15.11 -21.94
CA ASP A 54 6.10 16.15 -22.59
C ASP A 54 6.82 16.79 -23.79
N GLY A 55 8.14 16.65 -23.88
CA GLY A 55 8.97 17.04 -25.03
C GLY A 55 9.09 15.98 -26.13
N GLY A 56 8.49 14.81 -25.98
CA GLY A 56 8.51 13.70 -26.96
C GLY A 56 9.75 12.80 -26.88
N GLU A 57 10.58 12.91 -25.83
CA GLU A 57 11.76 12.06 -25.63
C GLU A 57 11.40 10.87 -24.74
N GLU A 58 11.93 9.69 -25.04
CA GLU A 58 11.86 8.54 -24.13
C GLU A 58 12.91 8.65 -23.04
N ARG A 59 12.48 8.55 -21.78
CA ARG A 59 13.35 8.57 -20.61
C ARG A 59 12.93 7.54 -19.56
N PRO A 60 13.91 6.95 -18.84
CA PRO A 60 13.60 6.16 -17.66
C PRO A 60 13.18 7.08 -16.52
N LEU A 61 12.09 6.70 -15.84
CA LEU A 61 11.60 7.34 -14.63
C LEU A 61 11.53 6.30 -13.52
N VAL A 62 11.95 6.65 -12.31
CA VAL A 62 11.84 5.77 -11.13
C VAL A 62 11.02 6.48 -10.07
N THR A 63 9.96 5.83 -9.62
CA THR A 63 9.14 6.29 -8.51
C THR A 63 9.40 5.43 -7.27
N ILE A 64 9.42 6.08 -6.11
CA ILE A 64 9.80 5.48 -4.83
C ILE A 64 8.78 5.79 -3.75
N THR A 65 8.50 4.81 -2.88
CA THR A 65 7.45 4.93 -1.86
C THR A 65 7.82 5.80 -0.67
N HIS A 66 9.11 6.09 -0.46
CA HIS A 66 9.53 6.90 0.69
C HIS A 66 10.84 7.62 0.41
N ARG A 67 10.76 8.90 0.02
CA ARG A 67 11.92 9.81 -0.08
C ARG A 67 11.50 11.27 -0.17
N SER A 68 12.45 12.16 0.17
CA SER A 68 12.41 13.55 -0.26
C SER A 68 13.43 13.76 -1.37
N ASP A 69 13.14 14.68 -2.28
CA ASP A 69 14.12 15.18 -3.24
C ASP A 69 15.17 16.09 -2.54
N GLN A 70 16.10 16.64 -3.31
CA GLN A 70 17.15 17.50 -2.77
C GLN A 70 16.62 18.83 -2.20
N GLU A 71 15.45 19.26 -2.64
CA GLU A 71 14.75 20.46 -2.18
C GLU A 71 13.83 20.20 -0.99
N GLY A 72 13.71 18.94 -0.55
CA GLY A 72 12.88 18.53 0.58
C GLY A 72 11.40 18.29 0.23
N ASN A 73 11.04 18.24 -1.05
CA ASN A 73 9.69 17.88 -1.46
C ASN A 73 9.47 16.37 -1.24
N SER A 74 8.28 16.00 -0.83
CA SER A 74 7.91 14.60 -0.67
C SER A 74 7.85 13.91 -2.03
N MET A 75 8.54 12.75 -2.12
CA MET A 75 8.47 11.83 -3.24
C MET A 75 7.69 10.57 -2.87
N MET A 76 7.00 10.59 -1.74
CA MET A 76 6.24 9.43 -1.25
C MET A 76 5.07 9.12 -2.16
N TRP A 77 4.78 7.84 -2.26
CA TRP A 77 3.48 7.41 -2.75
C TRP A 77 2.43 7.76 -1.72
N GLU A 78 1.18 7.91 -2.14
CA GLU A 78 0.12 8.30 -1.24
C GLU A 78 -1.05 7.32 -1.27
N PRO A 79 -1.76 7.20 -0.13
CA PRO A 79 -2.92 6.33 -0.07
C PRO A 79 -4.03 6.85 -0.97
N VAL A 80 -4.59 5.93 -1.77
CA VAL A 80 -5.80 6.21 -2.54
C VAL A 80 -6.98 6.34 -1.57
N PRO A 81 -7.77 7.43 -1.66
CA PRO A 81 -8.92 7.62 -0.79
C PRO A 81 -9.96 6.50 -0.88
N GLY A 82 -10.66 6.25 0.23
CA GLY A 82 -11.79 5.33 0.28
C GLY A 82 -11.46 3.88 0.62
N TYR A 83 -10.19 3.54 0.87
CA TYR A 83 -9.78 2.17 1.24
C TYR A 83 -9.59 1.95 2.75
N LEU A 84 -10.00 2.90 3.58
CA LEU A 84 -10.02 2.77 5.05
C LEU A 84 -11.22 3.52 5.62
N ASN A 85 -11.58 3.20 6.86
CA ASN A 85 -12.57 4.00 7.57
C ASN A 85 -12.01 5.40 7.83
N PRO A 86 -12.69 6.49 7.41
CA PRO A 86 -12.19 7.85 7.55
C PRO A 86 -12.02 8.28 9.03
N ASN A 87 -12.64 7.59 9.98
CA ASN A 87 -12.50 7.82 11.41
C ASN A 87 -11.42 6.93 12.05
N SER A 88 -10.79 6.04 11.28
CA SER A 88 -9.73 5.17 11.77
C SER A 88 -8.35 5.75 11.49
N THR A 89 -7.42 5.53 12.42
CA THR A 89 -5.98 5.78 12.21
C THR A 89 -5.24 4.53 11.72
N LYS A 90 -5.98 3.42 11.54
CA LYS A 90 -5.44 2.15 11.07
C LYS A 90 -5.81 1.90 9.61
N ILE A 91 -4.95 1.20 8.90
CA ILE A 91 -5.26 0.64 7.58
C ILE A 91 -6.36 -0.42 7.75
N ALA A 92 -7.19 -0.62 6.73
CA ALA A 92 -8.22 -1.65 6.75
C ALA A 92 -7.61 -3.04 6.93
N ILE A 93 -8.09 -3.78 7.93
CA ILE A 93 -7.59 -5.09 8.34
C ILE A 93 -8.76 -6.03 8.60
N SER A 94 -8.62 -7.28 8.18
CA SER A 94 -9.73 -8.24 8.09
C SER A 94 -10.37 -8.62 9.42
N ASP A 95 -9.63 -8.55 10.53
CA ASP A 95 -10.07 -8.92 11.88
C ASP A 95 -10.55 -7.72 12.72
N ASP A 96 -10.61 -6.51 12.13
CA ASP A 96 -11.11 -5.29 12.80
C ASP A 96 -12.05 -4.50 11.87
N GLU A 97 -13.34 -4.78 11.90
CA GLU A 97 -14.37 -4.15 11.08
C GLU A 97 -14.41 -2.63 11.22
N SER A 98 -13.98 -2.08 12.37
CA SER A 98 -13.93 -0.63 12.59
C SER A 98 -12.93 0.10 11.68
N THR A 99 -12.04 -0.64 11.03
CA THR A 99 -11.05 -0.11 10.08
C THR A 99 -11.54 -0.10 8.64
N TRP A 100 -12.64 -0.79 8.34
CA TRP A 100 -13.14 -0.94 6.97
C TRP A 100 -13.80 0.36 6.48
N PRO A 101 -13.66 0.68 5.20
CA PRO A 101 -14.38 1.82 4.62
C PRO A 101 -15.89 1.54 4.61
N PRO A 102 -16.71 2.58 4.54
CA PRO A 102 -18.16 2.42 4.39
C PRO A 102 -18.54 1.64 3.12
N SER A 103 -17.73 1.76 2.08
CA SER A 103 -17.81 1.01 0.83
C SER A 103 -16.43 0.96 0.17
N TRP A 104 -16.16 -0.11 -0.59
CA TRP A 104 -14.90 -0.29 -1.31
C TRP A 104 -15.00 0.31 -2.72
N PRO A 105 -14.17 1.30 -3.08
CA PRO A 105 -14.26 1.98 -4.37
C PRO A 105 -14.15 1.04 -5.58
N ASP A 106 -13.30 0.02 -5.47
CA ASP A 106 -13.08 -0.98 -6.53
C ASP A 106 -14.22 -2.00 -6.67
N LYS A 107 -15.24 -1.93 -5.80
CA LYS A 107 -16.43 -2.78 -5.83
C LYS A 107 -17.72 -2.00 -6.15
N SER A 108 -17.60 -0.72 -6.44
CA SER A 108 -18.75 0.13 -6.75
C SER A 108 -19.53 -0.34 -7.98
N ALA A 109 -18.88 -1.04 -8.90
CA ALA A 109 -19.49 -1.59 -10.11
C ALA A 109 -20.20 -2.94 -9.92
N ASP A 110 -20.20 -3.52 -8.71
CA ASP A 110 -21.00 -4.73 -8.44
C ASP A 110 -22.48 -4.38 -8.44
N GLU A 111 -23.22 -4.86 -9.44
CA GLU A 111 -24.64 -4.55 -9.62
C GLU A 111 -25.53 -5.11 -8.49
N ASN A 112 -25.12 -6.22 -7.86
CA ASN A 112 -25.90 -6.88 -6.82
C ASN A 112 -25.61 -6.31 -5.42
N ASP A 113 -24.43 -5.77 -5.21
CA ASP A 113 -24.00 -5.23 -3.92
C ASP A 113 -22.92 -4.14 -4.10
N PRO A 114 -23.33 -2.96 -4.58
CA PRO A 114 -22.41 -1.87 -4.86
C PRO A 114 -21.54 -1.48 -3.67
N GLY A 115 -20.21 -1.55 -3.87
CA GLY A 115 -19.24 -1.17 -2.86
C GLY A 115 -19.07 -2.15 -1.71
N TRP A 116 -19.79 -3.28 -1.66
CA TRP A 116 -19.69 -4.30 -0.58
C TRP A 116 -19.76 -3.70 0.83
N SER A 117 -20.71 -2.82 1.06
CA SER A 117 -20.87 -2.11 2.33
C SER A 117 -20.95 -3.07 3.53
N GLY A 118 -20.18 -2.81 4.59
CA GLY A 118 -20.14 -3.65 5.78
C GLY A 118 -19.56 -5.06 5.55
N SER A 119 -18.82 -5.25 4.46
CA SER A 119 -18.21 -6.54 4.12
C SER A 119 -16.69 -6.38 3.92
N TRP A 120 -15.92 -7.41 4.26
CA TRP A 120 -14.50 -7.46 3.97
C TRP A 120 -14.23 -7.66 2.47
N ASN A 121 -13.33 -6.84 1.93
CA ASN A 121 -12.82 -7.00 0.57
C ASN A 121 -11.61 -7.96 0.59
N GLY A 122 -11.88 -9.24 0.79
CA GLY A 122 -10.85 -10.28 0.84
C GLY A 122 -10.25 -10.58 -0.52
N TYR A 123 -9.00 -11.02 -0.54
CA TYR A 123 -8.30 -11.42 -1.76
C TYR A 123 -9.07 -12.48 -2.56
N PHE A 124 -9.69 -13.42 -1.86
CA PHE A 124 -10.48 -14.52 -2.46
C PHE A 124 -11.95 -14.17 -2.67
N GLY A 125 -12.38 -12.95 -2.35
CA GLY A 125 -13.74 -12.47 -2.57
C GLY A 125 -14.40 -11.88 -1.32
N LYS A 126 -15.66 -11.47 -1.49
CA LYS A 126 -16.47 -10.84 -0.45
C LYS A 126 -16.59 -11.71 0.79
N ASN A 127 -16.20 -11.16 1.94
CA ASN A 127 -16.21 -11.85 3.25
C ASN A 127 -15.43 -13.18 3.26
N GLN A 128 -14.41 -13.32 2.41
CA GLN A 128 -13.51 -14.46 2.44
C GLN A 128 -12.33 -14.18 3.36
N PHE A 129 -12.35 -14.82 4.53
CA PHE A 129 -11.32 -14.68 5.58
C PHE A 129 -10.41 -15.91 5.57
N ASN A 130 -9.66 -16.08 4.48
CA ASN A 130 -8.78 -17.25 4.34
C ASN A 130 -7.46 -17.11 5.09
N ALA A 131 -6.97 -15.89 5.27
CA ALA A 131 -5.83 -15.57 6.12
C ALA A 131 -6.27 -15.45 7.60
N GLY A 132 -5.35 -15.66 8.52
CA GLY A 132 -5.56 -15.33 9.95
C GLY A 132 -5.67 -13.83 10.18
N GLN A 133 -4.97 -13.05 9.35
CA GLN A 133 -5.07 -11.60 9.25
C GLN A 133 -4.70 -11.16 7.82
N GLU A 134 -5.46 -10.24 7.27
CA GLU A 134 -5.23 -9.65 5.95
C GLU A 134 -5.39 -8.14 6.04
N VAL A 135 -4.44 -7.41 5.47
CA VAL A 135 -4.48 -5.95 5.30
C VAL A 135 -4.72 -5.65 3.83
N PHE A 136 -5.50 -4.62 3.53
CA PHE A 136 -5.70 -4.15 2.16
C PHE A 136 -5.76 -2.63 2.08
N TYR A 137 -5.02 -2.05 1.14
CA TYR A 137 -5.08 -0.65 0.76
C TYR A 137 -4.58 -0.46 -0.67
N LYS A 138 -4.81 0.73 -1.23
CA LYS A 138 -4.21 1.13 -2.51
C LYS A 138 -3.37 2.38 -2.34
N VAL A 139 -2.32 2.48 -3.14
CA VAL A 139 -1.41 3.63 -3.20
C VAL A 139 -1.21 4.06 -4.64
N SER A 140 -1.01 5.35 -4.87
CA SER A 140 -0.60 5.91 -6.16
C SER A 140 0.73 6.64 -6.03
N ASP A 141 1.42 6.82 -7.16
CA ASP A 141 2.64 7.61 -7.21
C ASP A 141 2.40 9.06 -7.65
N ASP A 142 1.17 9.53 -7.63
CA ASP A 142 0.75 10.85 -8.10
C ASP A 142 1.49 12.02 -7.44
N ARG A 143 1.98 11.84 -6.23
CA ARG A 143 2.84 12.82 -5.52
C ARG A 143 4.32 12.53 -5.58
N ASN A 144 4.73 11.55 -6.35
CA ASN A 144 6.14 11.26 -6.54
C ASN A 144 6.77 12.37 -7.42
N TYR A 145 7.15 13.45 -6.77
CA TYR A 145 7.63 14.66 -7.41
C TYR A 145 9.15 14.67 -7.51
N ILE A 146 9.65 14.98 -8.70
CA ILE A 146 11.06 15.31 -8.96
C ILE A 146 11.09 16.68 -9.60
N VAL A 147 11.96 17.57 -9.13
CA VAL A 147 12.13 18.90 -9.74
C VAL A 147 12.43 18.76 -11.23
N GLY A 148 11.67 19.49 -12.05
CA GLY A 148 11.76 19.36 -13.51
C GLY A 148 11.17 18.03 -14.02
N HIS A 149 10.18 17.47 -13.32
CA HIS A 149 9.49 16.23 -13.71
C HIS A 149 9.08 16.30 -15.19
N PRO A 150 9.59 15.39 -16.02
CA PRO A 150 9.51 15.54 -17.48
C PRO A 150 8.25 14.93 -18.09
N TYR A 151 7.35 14.39 -17.30
CA TYR A 151 6.23 13.56 -17.74
C TYR A 151 4.94 13.93 -17.04
N THR A 152 3.85 14.01 -17.79
CA THR A 152 2.50 14.22 -17.28
C THR A 152 1.71 12.95 -17.52
N PRO A 153 1.47 12.13 -16.46
CA PRO A 153 0.78 10.84 -16.60
C PRO A 153 -0.66 10.98 -17.04
N ASP A 154 -1.33 12.09 -16.70
CA ASP A 154 -2.71 12.36 -17.07
C ASP A 154 -2.84 13.81 -17.58
N THR A 155 -3.11 13.95 -18.87
CA THR A 155 -3.28 15.26 -19.50
C THR A 155 -4.55 15.99 -19.07
N THR A 156 -5.50 15.28 -18.44
CA THR A 156 -6.73 15.88 -17.89
C THR A 156 -6.56 16.35 -16.45
N ASP A 157 -5.55 15.83 -15.74
CA ASP A 157 -5.16 16.26 -14.41
C ASP A 157 -3.63 16.44 -14.31
N VAL A 158 -3.16 17.62 -14.68
CA VAL A 158 -1.75 17.99 -14.67
C VAL A 158 -1.12 18.10 -13.27
N THR A 159 -1.91 17.94 -12.21
CA THR A 159 -1.41 17.92 -10.83
C THR A 159 -0.80 16.57 -10.48
N ARG A 160 -1.20 15.49 -11.18
CA ARG A 160 -0.60 14.16 -11.04
C ARG A 160 0.84 14.18 -11.54
N LYS A 161 1.70 13.48 -10.81
CA LYS A 161 3.14 13.32 -11.10
C LYS A 161 3.47 11.81 -11.08
N GLY A 162 4.73 11.47 -10.85
CA GLY A 162 5.15 10.08 -10.90
C GLY A 162 5.15 9.50 -12.31
N ALA A 163 4.96 8.21 -12.42
CA ALA A 163 4.91 7.46 -13.68
C ALA A 163 3.47 7.02 -14.04
N GLY A 164 2.47 7.46 -13.29
CA GLY A 164 1.09 7.03 -13.44
C GLY A 164 0.88 5.59 -12.95
N ILE A 165 1.35 5.29 -11.75
CA ILE A 165 1.29 3.95 -11.19
C ILE A 165 0.31 3.89 -10.02
N LEU A 166 -0.61 2.93 -10.09
CA LEU A 166 -1.53 2.56 -9.01
C LEU A 166 -1.18 1.16 -8.52
N VAL A 167 -1.10 0.97 -7.20
CA VAL A 167 -0.80 -0.35 -6.61
C VAL A 167 -1.79 -0.73 -5.54
N GLY A 168 -2.43 -1.88 -5.72
CA GLY A 168 -3.14 -2.58 -4.65
C GLY A 168 -2.13 -3.37 -3.79
N VAL A 169 -2.15 -3.16 -2.48
CA VAL A 169 -1.24 -3.83 -1.55
C VAL A 169 -2.02 -4.68 -0.57
N ARG A 170 -1.63 -5.94 -0.44
CA ARG A 170 -2.13 -6.85 0.59
C ARG A 170 -0.98 -7.45 1.38
N ALA A 171 -1.17 -7.53 2.70
CA ALA A 171 -0.31 -8.32 3.56
C ALA A 171 -1.15 -9.39 4.25
N MET A 172 -0.70 -10.63 4.22
CA MET A 172 -1.46 -11.78 4.73
C MET A 172 -0.58 -12.66 5.61
N GLU A 173 -1.14 -13.08 6.74
CA GLU A 173 -0.52 -13.98 7.68
C GLU A 173 -1.46 -15.10 8.11
N TRP A 174 -0.89 -16.24 8.45
CA TRP A 174 -1.61 -17.44 8.95
C TRP A 174 -1.00 -17.99 10.22
N LYS A 175 -1.86 -18.52 11.12
CA LYS A 175 -1.46 -19.17 12.39
C LYS A 175 -1.05 -20.63 12.25
N GLN A 176 -1.14 -21.18 11.04
CA GLN A 176 -0.84 -22.60 10.81
C GLN A 176 0.67 -22.85 10.90
N ILE A 177 1.03 -23.93 11.61
CA ILE A 177 2.44 -24.28 11.92
C ILE A 177 3.37 -24.27 10.70
N LEU A 178 2.88 -24.67 9.53
CA LEU A 178 3.69 -24.73 8.32
C LEU A 178 4.03 -23.36 7.72
N ILE A 179 3.30 -22.31 8.08
CA ILE A 179 3.41 -20.96 7.52
C ILE A 179 3.38 -19.86 8.58
N GLU A 180 3.49 -20.19 9.86
CA GLU A 180 3.46 -19.23 10.98
C GLU A 180 4.71 -18.32 11.04
N ASP A 181 5.73 -18.64 10.26
CA ASP A 181 6.97 -17.87 10.13
C ASP A 181 7.05 -17.13 8.77
N VAL A 182 5.91 -16.92 8.09
CA VAL A 182 5.84 -16.31 6.76
C VAL A 182 4.80 -15.19 6.75
N ILE A 183 5.16 -14.08 6.13
CA ILE A 183 4.24 -13.02 5.70
C ILE A 183 4.23 -12.96 4.17
N PHE A 184 3.04 -12.91 3.58
CA PHE A 184 2.85 -12.74 2.14
C PHE A 184 2.54 -11.28 1.86
N LEU A 185 3.36 -10.65 1.04
CA LEU A 185 3.13 -9.30 0.54
C LEU A 185 2.78 -9.39 -0.95
N LEU A 186 1.56 -9.05 -1.29
CA LEU A 186 1.06 -9.06 -2.66
C LEU A 186 0.90 -7.62 -3.14
N HIS A 187 1.45 -7.36 -4.31
CA HIS A 187 1.38 -6.06 -4.97
C HIS A 187 0.77 -6.22 -6.36
N GLU A 188 -0.37 -5.59 -6.57
CA GLU A 188 -1.09 -5.53 -7.85
C GLU A 188 -0.78 -4.19 -8.51
N VAL A 189 0.13 -4.20 -9.47
CA VAL A 189 0.60 -2.96 -10.14
C VAL A 189 -0.23 -2.72 -11.38
N GLN A 190 -0.79 -1.52 -11.51
CA GLN A 190 -1.57 -1.06 -12.65
C GLN A 190 -0.90 0.18 -13.27
N ASN A 191 -0.89 0.24 -14.59
CA ASN A 191 -0.62 1.48 -15.31
C ASN A 191 -1.90 2.33 -15.28
N ASP A 192 -1.80 3.54 -14.76
CA ASP A 192 -2.90 4.49 -14.53
C ASP A 192 -2.58 5.86 -15.17
N GLY A 193 -1.65 5.88 -16.12
CA GLY A 193 -1.19 7.05 -16.86
C GLY A 193 -1.42 6.95 -18.38
#